data_20f417530a1e6e3fe188f56ab5307329
#
_entry.id   20f417530a1e6e3fe188f56ab5307329
#
_cell.length_a   1.000
_cell.length_b   1.000
_cell.length_c   1.000
_cell.angle_alpha   90.00
_cell.angle_beta   90.00
_cell.angle_gamma   90.00
#
_symmetry.space_group_name_H-M   'P 1'
#
loop_
_entity.id
_entity.type
_entity.pdbx_description
1 polymer ?
#
loop_
_entity_poly.entity_id
_entity_poly.type
_entity_poly.pdbx_seq_one_letter_code
_entity_poly.pdbx_strand_id
1 'polypeptide(L)'
;MKKNYTATERRFFDYLKSTTKLADSSIIHYIARIRRVGDMDQLLTQDIDTLIDEYEAGAKKAANVKSHGATSCALKHLREFKLSLGL
;
A
#
# COMPACT_ATOMS: atom_id res chain seq x y z
N MET A 1 11.23 1.03 -16.50
CA MET A 1 10.95 -0.36 -16.63
C MET A 1 9.58 -0.75 -16.17
N LYS A 2 8.86 -1.35 -17.02
CA LYS A 2 7.48 -1.71 -16.71
C LYS A 2 7.40 -3.08 -16.08
N LYS A 3 6.74 -3.16 -14.94
CA LYS A 3 6.38 -4.43 -14.37
C LYS A 3 4.97 -4.78 -14.79
N ASN A 4 4.62 -6.05 -14.64
CA ASN A 4 3.27 -6.50 -14.98
C ASN A 4 2.31 -6.09 -13.87
N TYR A 5 1.91 -4.84 -13.88
CA TYR A 5 0.94 -4.34 -12.91
C TYR A 5 -0.47 -4.65 -13.38
N THR A 6 -1.35 -4.96 -12.43
CA THR A 6 -2.77 -5.07 -12.72
C THR A 6 -3.34 -3.68 -13.01
N ALA A 7 -4.55 -3.62 -13.56
CA ALA A 7 -5.22 -2.35 -13.79
C ALA A 7 -5.36 -1.56 -12.49
N THR A 8 -5.68 -2.24 -11.39
CA THR A 8 -5.84 -1.62 -10.09
C THR A 8 -4.51 -1.04 -9.59
N GLU A 9 -3.42 -1.77 -9.76
CA GLU A 9 -2.11 -1.28 -9.36
C GLU A 9 -1.69 -0.06 -10.17
N ARG A 10 -2.03 -0.03 -11.45
CA ARG A 10 -1.75 1.15 -12.28
C ARG A 10 -2.54 2.36 -11.82
N ARG A 11 -3.80 2.16 -11.45
CA ARG A 11 -4.63 3.24 -10.92
C ARG A 11 -4.07 3.76 -9.61
N PHE A 12 -3.60 2.87 -8.76
CA PHE A 12 -2.96 3.25 -7.50
C PHE A 12 -1.70 4.07 -7.76
N PHE A 13 -0.88 3.63 -8.70
CA PHE A 13 0.32 4.37 -9.11
C PHE A 13 -0.04 5.79 -9.56
N ASP A 14 -1.00 5.90 -10.48
CA ASP A 14 -1.43 7.19 -11.01
C ASP A 14 -2.03 8.07 -9.92
N TYR A 15 -2.80 7.48 -9.02
CA TYR A 15 -3.39 8.20 -7.89
C TYR A 15 -2.28 8.85 -7.03
N LEU A 16 -1.26 8.08 -6.68
CA LEU A 16 -0.17 8.61 -5.87
C LEU A 16 0.64 9.65 -6.63
N LYS A 17 0.83 9.48 -7.93
CA LYS A 17 1.53 10.47 -8.75
C LYS A 17 0.79 11.80 -8.77
N SER A 18 -0.54 11.76 -8.79
CA SER A 18 -1.35 12.96 -8.92
C SER A 18 -1.67 13.61 -7.57
N THR A 19 -1.67 12.85 -6.47
CA THR A 19 -2.07 13.38 -5.16
C THR A 19 -0.92 13.60 -4.21
N THR A 20 0.26 13.07 -4.52
CA THR A 20 1.44 13.22 -3.68
C THR A 20 2.63 13.66 -4.51
N LYS A 21 3.73 14.00 -3.83
CA LYS A 21 5.00 14.32 -4.50
C LYS A 21 5.97 13.16 -4.46
N LEU A 22 5.47 11.95 -4.27
CA LEU A 22 6.31 10.77 -4.20
C LEU A 22 6.98 10.49 -5.54
N ALA A 23 8.24 10.08 -5.48
CA ALA A 23 8.95 9.64 -6.67
C ALA A 23 8.41 8.29 -7.14
N ASP A 24 8.60 7.99 -8.42
CA ASP A 24 8.15 6.72 -8.99
C ASP A 24 8.72 5.53 -8.22
N SER A 25 10.00 5.62 -7.84
CA SER A 25 10.64 4.52 -7.09
C SER A 25 9.96 4.28 -5.75
N SER A 26 9.53 5.33 -5.07
CA SER A 26 8.82 5.18 -3.81
C SER A 26 7.47 4.48 -4.01
N ILE A 27 6.74 4.87 -5.04
CA ILE A 27 5.44 4.28 -5.34
C ILE A 27 5.61 2.80 -5.71
N ILE A 28 6.64 2.47 -6.49
CA ILE A 28 6.95 1.09 -6.85
C ILE A 28 7.23 0.27 -5.59
N HIS A 29 7.98 0.82 -4.63
CA HIS A 29 8.23 0.15 -3.37
C HIS A 29 6.95 -0.10 -2.59
N TYR A 30 6.03 0.86 -2.56
CA TYR A 30 4.76 0.68 -1.88
C TYR A 30 3.94 -0.43 -2.51
N ILE A 31 3.89 -0.48 -3.84
CA ILE A 31 3.17 -1.55 -4.54
C ILE A 31 3.79 -2.92 -4.20
N ALA A 32 5.12 -3.00 -4.17
CA ALA A 32 5.81 -4.23 -3.82
C ALA A 32 5.48 -4.67 -2.39
N ARG A 33 5.42 -3.73 -1.46
CA ARG A 33 5.05 -4.04 -0.07
C ARG A 33 3.61 -4.53 0.03
N ILE A 34 2.71 -3.89 -0.70
CA ILE A 34 1.30 -4.28 -0.69
C ILE A 34 1.15 -5.70 -1.26
N ARG A 35 1.90 -6.04 -2.29
CA ARG A 35 1.85 -7.39 -2.86
C ARG A 35 2.25 -8.47 -1.86
N ARG A 36 3.10 -8.14 -0.90
CA ARG A 36 3.48 -9.07 0.15
C ARG A 36 2.35 -9.33 1.15
N VAL A 37 1.44 -8.37 1.28
CA VAL A 37 0.26 -8.51 2.14
C VAL A 37 -0.80 -9.34 1.41
N GLY A 38 -1.01 -9.06 0.13
CA GLY A 38 -1.99 -9.77 -0.68
C GLY A 38 -2.24 -9.07 -1.99
N ASP A 39 -3.22 -9.59 -2.72
CA ASP A 39 -3.66 -9.01 -3.98
C ASP A 39 -4.37 -7.69 -3.71
N MET A 40 -3.98 -6.63 -4.41
CA MET A 40 -4.55 -5.31 -4.20
C MET A 40 -6.07 -5.31 -4.41
N ASP A 41 -6.57 -6.01 -5.42
CA ASP A 41 -8.01 -6.10 -5.67
C ASP A 41 -8.74 -6.69 -4.47
N GLN A 42 -8.18 -7.73 -3.86
CA GLN A 42 -8.78 -8.34 -2.67
C GLN A 42 -8.66 -7.43 -1.46
N LEU A 43 -7.52 -6.76 -1.31
CA LEU A 43 -7.32 -5.86 -0.17
C LEU A 43 -8.32 -4.72 -0.18
N LEU A 44 -8.71 -4.24 -1.36
CA LEU A 44 -9.70 -3.17 -1.48
C LEU A 44 -11.09 -3.61 -1.01
N THR A 45 -11.34 -4.90 -0.88
CA THR A 45 -12.61 -5.41 -0.35
C THR A 45 -12.55 -5.67 1.16
N GLN A 46 -11.38 -5.49 1.77
CA GLN A 46 -11.18 -5.77 3.19
C GLN A 46 -11.09 -4.49 3.99
N ASP A 47 -11.10 -4.63 5.31
CA ASP A 47 -10.89 -3.50 6.23
C ASP A 47 -9.40 -3.21 6.31
N ILE A 48 -8.95 -2.22 5.56
CA ILE A 48 -7.53 -1.87 5.50
C ILE A 48 -7.06 -1.27 6.82
N ASP A 49 -7.94 -0.60 7.57
CA ASP A 49 -7.58 -0.06 8.89
C ASP A 49 -7.15 -1.16 9.84
N THR A 50 -7.85 -2.30 9.82
CA THR A 50 -7.46 -3.45 10.63
C THR A 50 -6.09 -3.97 10.22
N LEU A 51 -5.82 -4.03 8.92
CA LEU A 51 -4.51 -4.47 8.43
C LEU A 51 -3.40 -3.50 8.88
N ILE A 52 -3.65 -2.21 8.82
CA ILE A 52 -2.69 -1.21 9.27
C ILE A 52 -2.38 -1.42 10.76
N ASP A 53 -3.41 -1.59 11.57
CA ASP A 53 -3.23 -1.80 13.01
C ASP A 53 -2.41 -3.05 13.30
N GLU A 54 -2.65 -4.14 12.56
CA GLU A 54 -1.91 -5.37 12.74
C GLU A 54 -0.42 -5.19 12.42
N TYR A 55 -0.12 -4.48 11.34
CA TYR A 55 1.27 -4.26 10.97
C TYR A 55 1.97 -3.28 11.91
N GLU A 56 1.27 -2.27 12.38
CA GLU A 56 1.84 -1.34 13.36
C GLU A 56 2.10 -2.02 14.70
N ALA A 57 1.19 -2.87 15.14
CA ALA A 57 1.39 -3.65 16.36
C ALA A 57 2.57 -4.61 16.19
N GLY A 58 2.70 -5.24 15.03
CA GLY A 58 3.85 -6.09 14.73
C GLY A 58 5.15 -5.33 14.73
N ALA A 59 5.15 -4.10 14.22
CA ALA A 59 6.35 -3.28 14.19
C ALA A 59 6.84 -2.95 15.60
N LYS A 60 5.93 -2.75 16.53
CA LYS A 60 6.32 -2.45 17.92
C LYS A 60 6.95 -3.64 18.62
N LYS A 61 6.61 -4.85 18.20
CA LYS A 61 7.10 -6.08 18.83
C LYS A 61 8.29 -6.68 18.09
N ALA A 62 8.43 -6.39 16.81
CA ALA A 62 9.44 -7.01 15.97
C ALA A 62 10.76 -6.27 16.07
N ALA A 63 11.87 -7.02 15.96
CA ALA A 63 13.19 -6.43 15.87
C ALA A 63 13.36 -5.67 14.54
N ASN A 64 12.72 -6.13 13.49
CA ASN A 64 12.83 -5.52 12.17
C ASN A 64 11.70 -4.53 11.95
N VAL A 65 11.78 -3.42 12.65
CA VAL A 65 10.73 -2.41 12.66
C VAL A 65 10.54 -1.74 11.30
N LYS A 66 11.65 -1.53 10.56
CA LYS A 66 11.59 -0.81 9.29
C LYS A 66 10.69 -1.47 8.26
N SER A 67 10.76 -2.80 8.18
CA SER A 67 9.96 -3.54 7.21
C SER A 67 8.47 -3.37 7.48
N HIS A 68 8.06 -3.50 8.74
CA HIS A 68 6.66 -3.35 9.13
C HIS A 68 6.19 -1.92 8.96
N GLY A 69 7.03 -0.95 9.30
CA GLY A 69 6.68 0.45 9.14
C GLY A 69 6.46 0.83 7.69
N ALA A 70 7.29 0.32 6.79
CA ALA A 70 7.14 0.58 5.36
C ALA A 70 5.84 -0.04 4.83
N THR A 71 5.49 -1.23 5.30
CA THR A 71 4.25 -1.89 4.89
C THR A 71 3.03 -1.13 5.40
N SER A 72 3.02 -0.71 6.66
CA SER A 72 1.88 0.04 7.18
C SER A 72 1.72 1.38 6.46
N CYS A 73 2.82 2.03 6.10
CA CYS A 73 2.78 3.27 5.33
C CYS A 73 2.15 3.04 3.95
N ALA A 74 2.54 1.96 3.28
CA ALA A 74 1.96 1.60 1.99
C ALA A 74 0.46 1.34 2.13
N LEU A 75 0.05 0.65 3.18
CA LEU A 75 -1.37 0.36 3.43
C LEU A 75 -2.17 1.63 3.71
N LYS A 76 -1.56 2.62 4.36
CA LYS A 76 -2.23 3.89 4.59
C LYS A 76 -2.52 4.60 3.26
N HIS A 77 -1.57 4.56 2.33
CA HIS A 77 -1.82 5.11 0.99
C HIS A 77 -2.90 4.32 0.27
N LEU A 78 -2.91 3.00 0.41
CA LEU A 78 -3.95 2.17 -0.19
C LEU A 78 -5.33 2.50 0.39
N ARG A 79 -5.41 2.77 1.69
CA ARG A 79 -6.66 3.19 2.33
C ARG A 79 -7.19 4.46 1.69
N GLU A 80 -6.32 5.47 1.49
CA GLU A 80 -6.73 6.71 0.86
C GLU A 80 -7.21 6.48 -0.57
N PHE A 81 -6.51 5.62 -1.30
CA PHE A 81 -6.92 5.25 -2.65
C PHE A 81 -8.31 4.60 -2.65
N LYS A 82 -8.54 3.68 -1.72
CA LYS A 82 -9.84 3.02 -1.59
C LYS A 82 -10.95 4.04 -1.38
N LEU A 83 -10.71 5.03 -0.49
CA LEU A 83 -11.68 6.08 -0.25
C LEU A 83 -11.95 6.90 -1.52
N SER A 84 -10.92 7.14 -2.31
CA SER A 84 -11.06 7.90 -3.55
C SER A 84 -11.90 7.15 -4.58
N LEU A 85 -11.97 5.83 -4.47
CA LEU A 85 -12.79 5.00 -5.36
C LEU A 85 -14.24 4.90 -4.90
N GLY A 86 -14.56 5.44 -3.74
CA GLY A 86 -15.92 5.36 -3.19
C GLY A 86 -16.26 4.02 -2.56
N LEU A 87 -15.23 3.26 -2.22
CA LEU A 87 -15.45 1.93 -1.63
C LEU A 87 -15.48 1.93 -0.11
#